data_bad2f7cbbd91b72b0dd93ea40c311296
#
_entry.id   bad2f7cbbd91b72b0dd93ea40c311296
#
_cell.length_a   1.000
_cell.length_b   1.000
_cell.length_c   1.000
_cell.angle_alpha   90.00
_cell.angle_beta   90.00
_cell.angle_gamma   90.00
#
_symmetry.space_group_name_H-M   'P 1'
#
loop_
_entity.id
_entity.type
_entity.pdbx_description
1 polymer ?
#
loop_
_entity_poly.entity_id
_entity_poly.type
_entity_poly.pdbx_seq_one_letter_code
_entity_poly.pdbx_strand_id
1 'polypeptide(L)'
;HMRATAPLVQNITNFVAMNVMANVMLAAGASPAMVHAQEEAAEFAAIASALTVNIGTLSPAWTASMQTAAKAANDRGKPWVLDPVAVGATTYRREVGAKLLALNPTVIRGNASEIIALAGEGASGKGVDAGDAVSQASDAAVRLARRTGGVVAVTGAADLVTDGTRFAEVENGHPLMPRITALGCSLTGIVGAFIAGQDPFEATVAALAYYGLAGERAGEKAKGPGSFQVAFLDALYTLDGQDLARGARIIRP
;
A
#
# COMPACT_ATOMS: atom_id res chain seq x y z
N HIS A 1 8.22 3.80 -16.13
CA HIS A 1 6.83 3.87 -16.63
C HIS A 1 5.99 4.87 -15.83
N MET A 2 5.85 4.69 -14.52
CA MET A 2 4.98 5.50 -13.65
C MET A 2 5.13 7.01 -13.88
N ARG A 3 6.34 7.57 -13.82
CA ARG A 3 6.59 9.00 -14.08
C ARG A 3 6.25 9.45 -15.50
N ALA A 4 6.51 8.61 -16.48
CA ALA A 4 6.22 8.97 -17.89
C ALA A 4 4.72 9.05 -18.18
N THR A 5 3.90 8.32 -17.43
CA THR A 5 2.44 8.29 -17.60
C THR A 5 1.70 9.19 -16.61
N ALA A 6 2.35 9.63 -15.53
CA ALA A 6 1.78 10.46 -14.44
C ALA A 6 0.37 10.01 -14.05
N PRO A 7 0.17 8.74 -13.63
CA PRO A 7 -1.15 8.14 -13.50
C PRO A 7 -2.03 8.89 -12.52
N LEU A 8 -3.29 9.12 -12.88
CA LEU A 8 -4.31 9.64 -11.98
C LEU A 8 -4.74 8.53 -11.02
N VAL A 9 -4.52 8.71 -9.73
CA VAL A 9 -4.89 7.75 -8.70
C VAL A 9 -5.94 8.35 -7.78
N GLN A 10 -7.11 7.72 -7.74
CA GLN A 10 -8.12 8.06 -6.74
C GLN A 10 -7.72 7.44 -5.40
N ASN A 11 -7.77 8.24 -4.34
CA ASN A 11 -7.44 7.79 -3.00
C ASN A 11 -8.64 8.02 -2.07
N ILE A 12 -9.28 6.93 -1.61
CA ILE A 12 -10.20 6.96 -0.49
C ILE A 12 -9.40 6.54 0.73
N THR A 13 -8.70 7.51 1.31
CA THR A 13 -7.75 7.28 2.40
C THR A 13 -8.27 7.83 3.73
N ASN A 14 -7.47 7.77 4.79
CA ASN A 14 -7.84 8.29 6.10
C ASN A 14 -7.47 9.78 6.25
N PHE A 15 -8.15 10.47 7.17
CA PHE A 15 -7.97 11.92 7.40
C PHE A 15 -6.52 12.32 7.71
N VAL A 16 -5.77 11.47 8.41
CA VAL A 16 -4.40 11.75 8.81
C VAL A 16 -3.45 11.67 7.61
N ALA A 17 -3.75 10.82 6.64
CA ALA A 17 -2.87 10.53 5.51
C ALA A 17 -3.04 11.47 4.31
N MET A 18 -4.18 12.14 4.15
CA MET A 18 -4.53 12.87 2.92
C MET A 18 -3.43 13.80 2.42
N ASN A 19 -2.96 14.71 3.27
CA ASN A 19 -1.94 15.69 2.89
C ASN A 19 -0.59 15.03 2.60
N VAL A 20 -0.13 14.16 3.50
CA VAL A 20 1.17 13.48 3.37
C VAL A 20 1.18 12.60 2.12
N MET A 21 0.13 11.84 1.88
CA MET A 21 -0.01 10.97 0.72
C MET A 21 -0.01 11.78 -0.59
N ALA A 22 -0.76 12.89 -0.63
CA ALA A 22 -0.78 13.77 -1.80
C ALA A 22 0.62 14.30 -2.13
N ASN A 23 1.35 14.83 -1.14
CA ASN A 23 2.71 15.33 -1.34
C ASN A 23 3.69 14.24 -1.78
N VAL A 24 3.61 13.05 -1.17
CA VAL A 24 4.42 11.88 -1.53
C VAL A 24 4.17 11.47 -2.99
N MET A 25 2.92 11.40 -3.41
CA MET A 25 2.56 11.00 -4.77
C MET A 25 2.98 12.06 -5.80
N LEU A 26 2.78 13.35 -5.50
CA LEU A 26 3.24 14.46 -6.35
C LEU A 26 4.76 14.45 -6.49
N ALA A 27 5.51 14.28 -5.39
CA ALA A 27 6.96 14.18 -5.43
C ALA A 27 7.43 13.00 -6.28
N ALA A 28 6.74 11.87 -6.23
CA ALA A 28 7.04 10.70 -7.05
C ALA A 28 6.68 10.89 -8.53
N GLY A 29 5.85 11.88 -8.89
CA GLY A 29 5.42 12.16 -10.26
C GLY A 29 4.09 11.51 -10.66
N ALA A 30 3.26 11.11 -9.69
CA ALA A 30 1.89 10.68 -9.91
C ALA A 30 0.88 11.83 -9.68
N SER A 31 -0.36 11.66 -10.12
CA SER A 31 -1.46 12.62 -9.93
C SER A 31 -2.44 12.11 -8.88
N PRO A 32 -2.34 12.54 -7.61
CA PRO A 32 -3.27 12.11 -6.55
C PRO A 32 -4.60 12.85 -6.62
N ALA A 33 -5.71 12.14 -6.37
CA ALA A 33 -7.03 12.71 -6.16
C ALA A 33 -7.66 12.14 -4.88
N MET A 34 -7.98 13.02 -3.91
CA MET A 34 -8.62 12.64 -2.64
C MET A 34 -10.14 12.73 -2.78
N VAL A 35 -10.75 11.78 -3.50
CA VAL A 35 -12.17 11.77 -3.86
C VAL A 35 -12.87 10.63 -3.14
N HIS A 36 -13.72 10.97 -2.16
CA HIS A 36 -14.38 10.02 -1.26
C HIS A 36 -15.89 10.28 -1.04
N ALA A 37 -16.44 11.33 -1.63
CA ALA A 37 -17.87 11.58 -1.55
C ALA A 37 -18.66 10.50 -2.30
N GLN A 38 -19.78 10.04 -1.73
CA GLN A 38 -20.59 8.96 -2.31
C GLN A 38 -21.12 9.29 -3.70
N GLU A 39 -21.40 10.57 -3.93
CA GLU A 39 -21.98 11.11 -5.15
C GLU A 39 -21.06 10.98 -6.35
N GLU A 40 -19.74 10.98 -6.13
CA GLU A 40 -18.76 11.01 -7.23
C GLU A 40 -17.77 9.83 -7.20
N ALA A 41 -17.69 9.07 -6.09
CA ALA A 41 -16.64 8.08 -5.89
C ALA A 41 -16.58 7.01 -6.99
N ALA A 42 -17.71 6.54 -7.48
CA ALA A 42 -17.79 5.56 -8.56
C ALA A 42 -17.43 6.15 -9.93
N GLU A 43 -17.92 7.35 -10.22
CA GLU A 43 -17.62 8.04 -11.48
C GLU A 43 -16.13 8.34 -11.57
N PHE A 44 -15.55 8.82 -10.48
CA PHE A 44 -14.12 9.12 -10.44
C PHE A 44 -13.25 7.84 -10.55
N ALA A 45 -13.65 6.73 -9.94
CA ALA A 45 -12.96 5.45 -10.09
C ALA A 45 -12.92 4.97 -11.54
N ALA A 46 -13.96 5.26 -12.31
CA ALA A 46 -14.05 4.88 -13.72
C ALA A 46 -13.03 5.62 -14.62
N ILE A 47 -12.67 6.86 -14.29
CA ILE A 47 -11.71 7.67 -15.05
C ILE A 47 -10.28 7.57 -14.51
N ALA A 48 -10.10 7.20 -13.25
CA ALA A 48 -8.79 7.03 -12.63
C ALA A 48 -7.99 5.88 -13.29
N SER A 49 -6.66 5.97 -13.23
CA SER A 49 -5.76 4.90 -13.66
C SER A 49 -5.67 3.77 -12.63
N ALA A 50 -5.86 4.10 -11.35
CA ALA A 50 -5.93 3.17 -10.23
C ALA A 50 -6.72 3.78 -9.07
N LEU A 51 -7.18 2.91 -8.15
CA LEU A 51 -7.84 3.30 -6.91
C LEU A 51 -7.03 2.79 -5.71
N THR A 52 -6.97 3.58 -4.63
CA THR A 52 -6.51 3.09 -3.32
C THR A 52 -7.59 3.25 -2.26
N VAL A 53 -7.74 2.25 -1.42
CA VAL A 53 -8.71 2.22 -0.32
C VAL A 53 -7.98 1.92 0.98
N ASN A 54 -8.07 2.85 1.95
CA ASN A 54 -7.44 2.73 3.26
C ASN A 54 -8.48 2.92 4.36
N ILE A 55 -8.60 1.95 5.25
CA ILE A 55 -9.65 1.91 6.28
C ILE A 55 -9.23 2.55 7.62
N GLY A 56 -8.26 3.46 7.62
CA GLY A 56 -7.70 4.05 8.85
C GLY A 56 -8.69 4.87 9.69
N THR A 57 -9.59 5.64 9.05
CA THR A 57 -10.63 6.43 9.72
C THR A 57 -12.00 6.16 9.10
N LEU A 58 -12.63 5.06 9.52
CA LEU A 58 -13.89 4.61 8.95
C LEU A 58 -15.08 5.45 9.41
N SER A 59 -16.03 5.65 8.48
CA SER A 59 -17.41 6.04 8.75
C SER A 59 -18.35 5.24 7.85
N PRO A 60 -19.66 5.14 8.15
CA PRO A 60 -20.61 4.47 7.26
C PRO A 60 -20.61 5.03 5.83
N ALA A 61 -20.58 6.36 5.69
CA ALA A 61 -20.52 7.03 4.38
C ALA A 61 -19.25 6.65 3.60
N TRP A 62 -18.09 6.70 4.23
CA TRP A 62 -16.83 6.32 3.59
C TRP A 62 -16.78 4.84 3.22
N THR A 63 -17.31 3.98 4.08
CA THR A 63 -17.41 2.54 3.79
C THR A 63 -18.25 2.27 2.54
N ALA A 64 -19.37 2.98 2.38
CA ALA A 64 -20.19 2.88 1.17
C ALA A 64 -19.43 3.36 -0.07
N SER A 65 -18.76 4.53 0.01
CA SER A 65 -17.93 5.07 -1.07
C SER A 65 -16.80 4.12 -1.48
N MET A 66 -16.09 3.52 -0.50
CA MET A 66 -15.03 2.55 -0.74
C MET A 66 -15.54 1.34 -1.56
N GLN A 67 -16.69 0.77 -1.14
CA GLN A 67 -17.27 -0.38 -1.84
C GLN A 67 -17.74 -0.02 -3.25
N THR A 68 -18.39 1.13 -3.41
CA THR A 68 -18.90 1.58 -4.69
C THR A 68 -17.76 1.92 -5.67
N ALA A 69 -16.72 2.60 -5.20
CA ALA A 69 -15.53 2.89 -6.01
C ALA A 69 -14.77 1.61 -6.40
N ALA A 70 -14.58 0.66 -5.48
CA ALA A 70 -13.91 -0.60 -5.78
C ALA A 70 -14.68 -1.45 -6.81
N LYS A 71 -16.01 -1.49 -6.72
CA LYS A 71 -16.85 -2.12 -7.76
C LYS A 71 -16.69 -1.43 -9.12
N ALA A 72 -16.77 -0.09 -9.15
CA ALA A 72 -16.61 0.66 -10.38
C ALA A 72 -15.21 0.46 -11.01
N ALA A 73 -14.16 0.40 -10.19
CA ALA A 73 -12.82 0.08 -10.65
C ALA A 73 -12.76 -1.31 -11.29
N ASN A 74 -13.31 -2.34 -10.63
CA ASN A 74 -13.39 -3.70 -11.16
C ASN A 74 -14.16 -3.77 -12.49
N ASP A 75 -15.33 -3.13 -12.56
CA ASP A 75 -16.19 -3.11 -13.76
C ASP A 75 -15.47 -2.45 -14.97
N ARG A 76 -14.47 -1.62 -14.72
CA ARG A 76 -13.64 -0.96 -15.73
C ARG A 76 -12.26 -1.58 -15.91
N GLY A 77 -11.98 -2.71 -15.25
CA GLY A 77 -10.67 -3.37 -15.30
C GLY A 77 -9.54 -2.50 -14.74
N LYS A 78 -9.85 -1.56 -13.84
CA LYS A 78 -8.86 -0.70 -13.18
C LYS A 78 -8.29 -1.39 -11.94
N PRO A 79 -6.96 -1.39 -11.77
CA PRO A 79 -6.35 -1.99 -10.58
C PRO A 79 -6.66 -1.15 -9.33
N TRP A 80 -6.75 -1.83 -8.18
CA TRP A 80 -6.91 -1.12 -6.92
C TRP A 80 -6.19 -1.80 -5.75
N VAL A 81 -5.81 -0.98 -4.77
CA VAL A 81 -5.05 -1.39 -3.59
C VAL A 81 -5.90 -1.28 -2.35
N LEU A 82 -5.92 -2.33 -1.53
CA LEU A 82 -6.51 -2.34 -0.19
C LEU A 82 -5.42 -2.20 0.87
N ASP A 83 -5.56 -1.19 1.74
CA ASP A 83 -4.76 -0.99 2.95
C ASP A 83 -5.64 -1.19 4.18
N PRO A 84 -5.62 -2.39 4.81
CA PRO A 84 -6.54 -2.77 5.86
C PRO A 84 -6.09 -2.30 7.24
N VAL A 85 -5.78 -1.02 7.37
CA VAL A 85 -5.24 -0.41 8.60
C VAL A 85 -6.01 -0.86 9.84
N ALA A 86 -5.30 -1.51 10.76
CA ALA A 86 -5.83 -1.99 12.04
C ALA A 86 -7.11 -2.85 11.90
N VAL A 87 -7.23 -3.65 10.84
CA VAL A 87 -8.43 -4.46 10.54
C VAL A 87 -8.82 -5.41 11.66
N GLY A 88 -7.85 -5.90 12.44
CA GLY A 88 -8.10 -6.79 13.59
C GLY A 88 -8.64 -6.09 14.84
N ALA A 89 -8.59 -4.75 14.94
CA ALA A 89 -8.81 -4.03 16.18
C ALA A 89 -10.26 -4.01 16.65
N THR A 90 -11.25 -3.95 15.75
CA THR A 90 -12.68 -3.88 16.10
C THR A 90 -13.52 -4.75 15.17
N THR A 91 -14.73 -5.12 15.62
CA THR A 91 -15.69 -5.86 14.79
C THR A 91 -16.04 -5.09 13.52
N TYR A 92 -16.30 -3.79 13.64
CA TYR A 92 -16.61 -2.93 12.48
C TYR A 92 -15.50 -2.95 11.42
N ARG A 93 -14.23 -2.85 11.83
CA ARG A 93 -13.10 -2.93 10.90
C ARG A 93 -12.98 -4.29 10.22
N ARG A 94 -13.18 -5.38 10.97
CA ARG A 94 -13.20 -6.75 10.41
C ARG A 94 -14.30 -6.93 9.37
N GLU A 95 -15.50 -6.45 9.67
CA GLU A 95 -16.65 -6.53 8.74
C GLU A 95 -16.40 -5.72 7.46
N VAL A 96 -15.88 -4.50 7.59
CA VAL A 96 -15.52 -3.65 6.43
C VAL A 96 -14.39 -4.28 5.63
N GLY A 97 -13.33 -4.75 6.29
CA GLY A 97 -12.22 -5.45 5.65
C GLY A 97 -12.69 -6.68 4.86
N ALA A 98 -13.56 -7.50 5.45
CA ALA A 98 -14.13 -8.67 4.78
C ALA A 98 -14.98 -8.30 3.54
N LYS A 99 -15.78 -7.22 3.62
CA LYS A 99 -16.59 -6.73 2.49
C LYS A 99 -15.70 -6.22 1.35
N LEU A 100 -14.64 -5.49 1.67
CA LEU A 100 -13.69 -4.99 0.67
C LEU A 100 -12.85 -6.13 0.07
N LEU A 101 -12.40 -7.08 0.89
CA LEU A 101 -11.68 -8.27 0.42
C LEU A 101 -12.51 -9.09 -0.58
N ALA A 102 -13.82 -9.20 -0.37
CA ALA A 102 -14.73 -9.90 -1.28
C ALA A 102 -14.86 -9.24 -2.66
N LEU A 103 -14.38 -8.01 -2.83
CA LEU A 103 -14.31 -7.31 -4.10
C LEU A 103 -12.98 -7.57 -4.85
N ASN A 104 -12.15 -8.50 -4.39
CA ASN A 104 -10.92 -8.93 -5.04
C ASN A 104 -9.97 -7.76 -5.38
N PRO A 105 -9.34 -7.12 -4.38
CA PRO A 105 -8.31 -6.11 -4.63
C PRO A 105 -7.17 -6.66 -5.48
N THR A 106 -6.66 -5.84 -6.40
CA THR A 106 -5.48 -6.18 -7.21
C THR A 106 -4.25 -6.35 -6.33
N VAL A 107 -4.10 -5.48 -5.32
CA VAL A 107 -3.04 -5.56 -4.31
C VAL A 107 -3.64 -5.36 -2.93
N ILE A 108 -3.19 -6.17 -1.97
CA ILE A 108 -3.42 -5.95 -0.55
C ILE A 108 -2.06 -5.57 0.06
N ARG A 109 -1.99 -4.45 0.76
CA ARG A 109 -0.77 -4.00 1.42
C ARG A 109 -1.05 -3.72 2.89
N GLY A 110 -0.36 -4.39 3.79
CA GLY A 110 -0.50 -4.21 5.24
C GLY A 110 0.73 -4.71 6.00
N ASN A 111 0.81 -4.45 7.30
CA ASN A 111 1.81 -5.10 8.14
C ASN A 111 1.40 -6.55 8.48
N ALA A 112 2.32 -7.31 9.10
CA ALA A 112 2.09 -8.71 9.42
C ALA A 112 0.78 -8.95 10.20
N SER A 113 0.50 -8.14 11.22
CA SER A 113 -0.72 -8.29 12.05
C SER A 113 -2.00 -7.98 11.27
N GLU A 114 -1.97 -7.03 10.35
CA GLU A 114 -3.09 -6.68 9.49
C GLU A 114 -3.39 -7.78 8.47
N ILE A 115 -2.35 -8.34 7.85
CA ILE A 115 -2.48 -9.43 6.88
C ILE A 115 -3.02 -10.71 7.54
N ILE A 116 -2.48 -11.09 8.71
CA ILE A 116 -2.98 -12.22 9.50
C ILE A 116 -4.44 -12.02 9.88
N ALA A 117 -4.79 -10.85 10.40
CA ALA A 117 -6.17 -10.55 10.81
C ALA A 117 -7.15 -10.54 9.62
N LEU A 118 -6.73 -9.99 8.46
CA LEU A 118 -7.56 -9.97 7.25
C LEU A 118 -7.78 -11.37 6.68
N ALA A 119 -6.81 -12.28 6.83
CA ALA A 119 -6.94 -13.67 6.44
C ALA A 119 -7.95 -14.46 7.31
N GLY A 120 -8.44 -13.87 8.38
CA GLY A 120 -9.34 -14.52 9.35
C GLY A 120 -8.61 -15.33 10.41
N GLU A 121 -7.30 -15.16 10.52
CA GLU A 121 -6.43 -15.83 11.49
C GLU A 121 -6.07 -14.85 12.59
N GLY A 122 -6.48 -15.15 13.77
CA GLY A 122 -5.98 -14.36 14.89
C GLY A 122 -7.02 -13.66 15.70
N ALA A 123 -7.26 -14.32 16.76
CA ALA A 123 -7.36 -13.77 18.09
C ALA A 123 -6.94 -14.84 19.11
N SER A 124 -6.09 -15.77 18.76
CA SER A 124 -5.39 -16.58 19.75
C SER A 124 -4.08 -15.87 20.14
N GLY A 125 -4.22 -14.61 20.58
CA GLY A 125 -3.11 -13.85 21.12
C GLY A 125 -2.59 -14.49 22.41
N LYS A 126 -1.58 -15.33 22.32
CA LYS A 126 -0.64 -15.61 23.41
C LYS A 126 0.69 -16.01 22.78
N GLY A 127 1.70 -15.12 22.90
CA GLY A 127 3.10 -15.50 22.89
C GLY A 127 3.60 -16.19 21.62
N VAL A 128 3.40 -15.56 20.45
CA VAL A 128 4.06 -16.00 19.22
C VAL A 128 5.44 -15.36 19.17
N ASP A 129 6.50 -16.15 19.08
CA ASP A 129 7.85 -15.64 18.85
C ASP A 129 7.92 -14.89 17.52
N ALA A 130 8.86 -13.92 17.42
CA ALA A 130 8.95 -13.07 16.22
C ALA A 130 9.14 -13.86 14.92
N GLY A 131 9.83 -15.00 14.97
CA GLY A 131 9.99 -15.90 13.82
C GLY A 131 8.69 -16.58 13.40
N ASP A 132 7.86 -16.99 14.35
CA ASP A 132 6.56 -17.60 14.09
C ASP A 132 5.58 -16.56 13.49
N ALA A 133 5.66 -15.30 13.92
CA ALA A 133 4.83 -14.22 13.38
C ALA A 133 5.13 -13.92 11.89
N VAL A 134 6.40 -13.98 11.48
CA VAL A 134 6.81 -13.78 10.08
C VAL A 134 6.32 -14.95 9.21
N SER A 135 6.49 -16.19 9.68
CA SER A 135 6.00 -17.39 8.97
C SER A 135 4.48 -17.35 8.82
N GLN A 136 3.73 -17.03 9.89
CA GLN A 136 2.27 -16.91 9.85
C GLN A 136 1.80 -15.82 8.88
N ALA A 137 2.50 -14.69 8.83
CA ALA A 137 2.18 -13.61 7.90
C ALA A 137 2.43 -14.01 6.44
N SER A 138 3.49 -14.76 6.16
CA SER A 138 3.79 -15.31 4.83
C SER A 138 2.69 -16.28 4.37
N ASP A 139 2.30 -17.22 5.22
CA ASP A 139 1.22 -18.17 4.92
C ASP A 139 -0.13 -17.46 4.71
N ALA A 140 -0.45 -16.47 5.55
CA ALA A 140 -1.64 -15.65 5.41
C ALA A 140 -1.64 -14.87 4.08
N ALA A 141 -0.49 -14.31 3.70
CA ALA A 141 -0.32 -13.59 2.44
C ALA A 141 -0.56 -14.51 1.23
N VAL A 142 0.00 -15.71 1.22
CA VAL A 142 -0.23 -16.71 0.16
C VAL A 142 -1.70 -17.07 0.04
N ARG A 143 -2.39 -17.32 1.17
CA ARG A 143 -3.83 -17.62 1.16
C ARG A 143 -4.67 -16.47 0.63
N LEU A 144 -4.38 -15.22 1.04
CA LEU A 144 -5.08 -14.05 0.55
C LEU A 144 -4.83 -13.84 -0.95
N ALA A 145 -3.59 -13.96 -1.41
CA ALA A 145 -3.24 -13.85 -2.82
C ALA A 145 -4.00 -14.88 -3.68
N ARG A 146 -3.99 -16.14 -3.28
CA ARG A 146 -4.74 -17.21 -3.96
C ARG A 146 -6.25 -17.00 -3.94
N ARG A 147 -6.78 -16.48 -2.83
CA ARG A 147 -8.21 -16.21 -2.68
C ARG A 147 -8.69 -15.09 -3.59
N THR A 148 -7.90 -14.02 -3.73
CA THR A 148 -8.28 -12.83 -4.50
C THR A 148 -7.81 -12.87 -5.95
N GLY A 149 -6.84 -13.74 -6.27
CA GLY A 149 -6.11 -13.72 -7.55
C GLY A 149 -5.20 -12.49 -7.69
N GLY A 150 -4.93 -11.78 -6.59
CA GLY A 150 -4.13 -10.56 -6.55
C GLY A 150 -2.76 -10.76 -5.90
N VAL A 151 -2.12 -9.65 -5.58
CA VAL A 151 -0.81 -9.58 -4.93
C VAL A 151 -0.97 -9.16 -3.47
N VAL A 152 -0.18 -9.72 -2.58
CA VAL A 152 -0.11 -9.30 -1.17
C VAL A 152 1.29 -8.81 -0.85
N ALA A 153 1.37 -7.60 -0.30
CA ALA A 153 2.59 -7.01 0.22
C ALA A 153 2.50 -6.91 1.75
N VAL A 154 3.32 -7.69 2.44
CA VAL A 154 3.49 -7.63 3.90
C VAL A 154 4.63 -6.70 4.20
N THR A 155 4.35 -5.54 4.81
CA THR A 155 5.39 -4.55 5.10
C THR A 155 5.97 -4.72 6.50
N GLY A 156 7.30 -4.57 6.61
CA GLY A 156 8.06 -4.76 7.84
C GLY A 156 9.47 -4.18 7.78
N ALA A 157 10.40 -4.82 8.48
CA ALA A 157 11.82 -4.50 8.38
C ALA A 157 12.40 -4.96 7.03
N ALA A 158 11.95 -6.11 6.55
CA ALA A 158 11.98 -6.53 5.15
C ALA A 158 10.53 -6.70 4.70
N ASP A 159 10.22 -6.25 3.50
CA ASP A 159 8.88 -6.36 2.93
C ASP A 159 8.78 -7.65 2.09
N LEU A 160 7.71 -8.41 2.28
CA LEU A 160 7.44 -9.62 1.49
C LEU A 160 6.33 -9.34 0.48
N VAL A 161 6.54 -9.72 -0.77
CA VAL A 161 5.54 -9.64 -1.84
C VAL A 161 5.27 -11.03 -2.41
N THR A 162 4.00 -11.40 -2.56
CA THR A 162 3.59 -12.67 -3.19
C THR A 162 2.29 -12.53 -3.98
N ASP A 163 2.17 -13.26 -5.08
CA ASP A 163 0.91 -13.50 -5.79
C ASP A 163 0.35 -14.92 -5.53
N GLY A 164 0.91 -15.61 -4.54
CA GLY A 164 0.59 -17.00 -4.21
C GLY A 164 1.43 -18.03 -4.94
N THR A 165 2.28 -17.62 -5.88
CA THR A 165 3.24 -18.45 -6.63
C THR A 165 4.63 -17.83 -6.69
N ARG A 166 4.72 -16.55 -7.03
CA ARG A 166 5.98 -15.78 -7.02
C ARG A 166 6.19 -15.15 -5.65
N PHE A 167 7.45 -14.99 -5.27
CA PHE A 167 7.89 -14.32 -4.05
C PHE A 167 9.01 -13.34 -4.35
N ALA A 168 9.01 -12.24 -3.62
CA ALA A 168 10.13 -11.31 -3.55
C ALA A 168 10.20 -10.70 -2.16
N GLU A 169 11.42 -10.49 -1.66
CA GLU A 169 11.69 -9.71 -0.47
C GLU A 169 12.38 -8.41 -0.86
N VAL A 170 12.00 -7.31 -0.21
CA VAL A 170 12.58 -5.99 -0.41
C VAL A 170 13.14 -5.50 0.91
N GLU A 171 14.45 -5.25 0.96
CA GLU A 171 15.16 -4.89 2.19
C GLU A 171 15.50 -3.40 2.28
N ASN A 172 15.00 -2.58 1.35
CA ASN A 172 15.20 -1.15 1.40
C ASN A 172 14.32 -0.49 2.46
N GLY A 173 14.88 0.48 3.18
CA GLY A 173 14.15 1.24 4.19
C GLY A 173 15.06 1.91 5.21
N HIS A 174 14.46 2.73 6.07
CA HIS A 174 15.20 3.43 7.12
C HIS A 174 14.40 3.48 8.45
N PRO A 175 15.05 3.34 9.62
CA PRO A 175 14.39 3.32 10.94
C PRO A 175 13.59 4.58 11.30
N LEU A 176 13.82 5.70 10.63
CA LEU A 176 13.03 6.93 10.82
C LEU A 176 11.68 6.92 10.08
N MET A 177 11.47 6.05 9.10
CA MET A 177 10.20 5.99 8.35
C MET A 177 9.00 5.78 9.27
N PRO A 178 9.00 4.86 10.24
CA PRO A 178 7.89 4.69 11.18
C PRO A 178 7.71 5.85 12.17
N ARG A 179 8.65 6.80 12.23
CA ARG A 179 8.58 7.98 13.11
C ARG A 179 7.81 9.15 12.49
N ILE A 180 7.37 8.99 11.25
CA ILE A 180 6.55 9.99 10.54
C ILE A 180 5.18 9.38 10.29
N THR A 181 4.15 10.08 10.73
CA THR A 181 2.77 9.63 10.54
C THR A 181 2.43 9.50 9.05
N ALA A 182 1.57 8.57 8.73
CA ALA A 182 1.02 8.34 7.40
C ALA A 182 2.02 7.90 6.30
N LEU A 183 3.33 7.69 6.58
CA LEU A 183 4.22 7.16 5.54
C LEU A 183 3.81 5.76 5.10
N GLY A 184 3.37 4.89 6.01
CA GLY A 184 2.78 3.61 5.62
C GLY A 184 1.59 3.78 4.68
N CYS A 185 0.62 4.62 5.05
CA CYS A 185 -0.55 4.89 4.21
C CYS A 185 -0.17 5.52 2.86
N SER A 186 0.85 6.37 2.82
CA SER A 186 1.31 7.01 1.58
C SER A 186 1.98 6.01 0.63
N LEU A 187 2.63 4.97 1.15
CA LEU A 187 3.15 3.86 0.34
C LEU A 187 2.02 3.19 -0.46
N THR A 188 0.82 3.08 0.11
CA THR A 188 -0.35 2.55 -0.61
C THR A 188 -0.67 3.36 -1.87
N GLY A 189 -0.55 4.69 -1.81
CA GLY A 189 -0.68 5.57 -2.98
C GLY A 189 0.40 5.32 -4.03
N ILE A 190 1.64 5.13 -3.59
CA ILE A 190 2.76 4.80 -4.49
C ILE A 190 2.54 3.43 -5.15
N VAL A 191 2.12 2.41 -4.41
CA VAL A 191 1.76 1.11 -5.00
C VAL A 191 0.66 1.28 -6.04
N GLY A 192 -0.41 2.05 -5.73
CA GLY A 192 -1.48 2.38 -6.66
C GLY A 192 -0.98 3.03 -7.96
N ALA A 193 -0.04 3.97 -7.85
CA ALA A 193 0.56 4.63 -9.01
C ALA A 193 1.43 3.68 -9.85
N PHE A 194 2.19 2.79 -9.20
CA PHE A 194 3.07 1.86 -9.91
C PHE A 194 2.31 0.75 -10.64
N ILE A 195 1.22 0.22 -10.07
CA ILE A 195 0.44 -0.86 -10.71
C ILE A 195 -0.42 -0.38 -11.88
N ALA A 196 -0.56 0.93 -12.08
CA ALA A 196 -1.32 1.47 -13.20
C ALA A 196 -0.68 1.10 -14.55
N GLY A 197 -1.32 0.17 -15.29
CA GLY A 197 -0.86 -0.29 -16.60
C GLY A 197 0.39 -1.19 -16.57
N GLN A 198 0.71 -1.81 -15.45
CA GLN A 198 1.87 -2.70 -15.28
C GLN A 198 1.47 -4.03 -14.62
N ASP A 199 2.34 -5.06 -14.69
CA ASP A 199 2.16 -6.31 -13.92
C ASP A 199 2.10 -5.98 -12.42
N PRO A 200 1.04 -6.36 -11.70
CA PRO A 200 0.86 -5.95 -10.31
C PRO A 200 1.96 -6.46 -9.37
N PHE A 201 2.52 -7.65 -9.61
CA PHE A 201 3.57 -8.21 -8.77
C PHE A 201 4.88 -7.41 -8.92
N GLU A 202 5.37 -7.25 -10.16
CA GLU A 202 6.60 -6.53 -10.43
C GLU A 202 6.50 -5.04 -10.05
N ALA A 203 5.35 -4.44 -10.32
CA ALA A 203 5.09 -3.04 -9.96
C ALA A 203 5.05 -2.84 -8.44
N THR A 204 4.48 -3.78 -7.69
CA THR A 204 4.47 -3.72 -6.22
C THR A 204 5.88 -3.83 -5.66
N VAL A 205 6.68 -4.78 -6.14
CA VAL A 205 8.09 -4.93 -5.73
C VAL A 205 8.87 -3.65 -6.03
N ALA A 206 8.72 -3.09 -7.23
CA ALA A 206 9.40 -1.85 -7.61
C ALA A 206 8.95 -0.64 -6.77
N ALA A 207 7.67 -0.55 -6.42
CA ALA A 207 7.12 0.49 -5.56
C ALA A 207 7.72 0.46 -4.15
N LEU A 208 7.83 -0.73 -3.54
CA LEU A 208 8.44 -0.91 -2.22
C LEU A 208 9.93 -0.55 -2.25
N ALA A 209 10.68 -1.05 -3.24
CA ALA A 209 12.10 -0.74 -3.39
C ALA A 209 12.34 0.76 -3.61
N TYR A 210 11.56 1.41 -4.46
CA TYR A 210 11.63 2.85 -4.71
C TYR A 210 11.38 3.66 -3.42
N TYR A 211 10.33 3.29 -2.68
CA TYR A 211 9.94 3.98 -1.45
C TYR A 211 10.97 3.78 -0.34
N GLY A 212 11.45 2.55 -0.18
CA GLY A 212 12.49 2.21 0.79
C GLY A 212 13.83 2.89 0.48
N LEU A 213 14.24 2.92 -0.79
CA LEU A 213 15.47 3.60 -1.22
C LEU A 213 15.38 5.12 -1.00
N ALA A 214 14.22 5.73 -1.22
CA ALA A 214 13.99 7.13 -0.86
C ALA A 214 14.16 7.36 0.65
N GLY A 215 13.68 6.42 1.47
CA GLY A 215 13.88 6.42 2.91
C GLY A 215 15.34 6.37 3.32
N GLU A 216 16.15 5.52 2.68
CA GLU A 216 17.60 5.42 2.93
C GLU A 216 18.31 6.74 2.60
N ARG A 217 18.07 7.31 1.41
CA ARG A 217 18.67 8.59 1.01
C ARG A 217 18.25 9.76 1.91
N ALA A 218 17.01 9.74 2.39
CA ALA A 218 16.54 10.72 3.36
C ALA A 218 17.27 10.56 4.70
N GLY A 219 17.45 9.32 5.15
CA GLY A 219 18.14 8.99 6.40
C GLY A 219 19.58 9.48 6.47
N GLU A 220 20.31 9.41 5.34
CA GLU A 220 21.69 9.93 5.24
C GLU A 220 21.81 11.41 5.55
N LYS A 221 20.75 12.19 5.29
CA LYS A 221 20.74 13.66 5.44
C LYS A 221 20.01 14.12 6.70
N ALA A 222 19.17 13.27 7.28
CA ALA A 222 18.25 13.63 8.33
C ALA A 222 18.93 13.69 9.71
N LYS A 223 18.57 14.71 10.50
CA LYS A 223 18.92 14.82 11.94
C LYS A 223 17.79 14.35 12.86
N GLY A 224 16.62 14.06 12.31
CA GLY A 224 15.42 13.66 13.03
C GLY A 224 14.20 13.61 12.13
N PRO A 225 12.99 13.28 12.66
CA PRO A 225 11.79 13.08 11.84
C PRO A 225 11.42 14.27 10.94
N GLY A 226 11.55 15.50 11.42
CA GLY A 226 11.19 16.70 10.64
C GLY A 226 12.07 16.86 9.40
N SER A 227 13.41 16.83 9.56
CA SER A 227 14.35 16.92 8.44
C SER A 227 14.28 15.68 7.55
N PHE A 228 13.94 14.50 8.12
CA PHE A 228 13.72 13.28 7.35
C PHE A 228 12.54 13.45 6.39
N GLN A 229 11.41 13.98 6.86
CA GLN A 229 10.23 14.14 6.01
C GLN A 229 10.51 15.05 4.82
N VAL A 230 11.23 16.14 5.01
CA VAL A 230 11.65 17.05 3.93
C VAL A 230 12.57 16.32 2.96
N ALA A 231 13.64 15.70 3.47
CA ALA A 231 14.61 14.97 2.66
C ALA A 231 13.98 13.76 1.91
N PHE A 232 12.93 13.17 2.48
CA PHE A 232 12.20 12.05 1.88
C PHE A 232 11.41 12.48 0.64
N LEU A 233 10.73 13.63 0.69
CA LEU A 233 10.05 14.18 -0.48
C LEU A 233 11.05 14.55 -1.58
N ASP A 234 12.20 15.16 -1.22
CA ASP A 234 13.26 15.47 -2.16
C ASP A 234 13.85 14.19 -2.79
N ALA A 235 14.05 13.14 -2.00
CA ALA A 235 14.53 11.85 -2.48
C ALA A 235 13.52 11.20 -3.46
N LEU A 236 12.23 11.19 -3.12
CA LEU A 236 11.19 10.70 -4.02
C LEU A 236 11.18 11.45 -5.35
N TYR A 237 11.42 12.75 -5.34
CA TYR A 237 11.45 13.58 -6.55
C TYR A 237 12.69 13.31 -7.41
N THR A 238 13.85 13.14 -6.78
CA THR A 238 15.14 13.04 -7.49
C THR A 238 15.51 11.63 -7.93
N LEU A 239 15.01 10.58 -7.25
CA LEU A 239 15.29 9.18 -7.61
C LEU A 239 14.79 8.85 -9.02
N ASP A 240 15.66 8.28 -9.85
CA ASP A 240 15.33 7.81 -11.19
C ASP A 240 15.40 6.26 -11.31
N GLY A 241 15.14 5.75 -12.52
CA GLY A 241 15.18 4.30 -12.79
C GLY A 241 16.57 3.69 -12.68
N GLN A 242 17.64 4.48 -12.95
CA GLN A 242 19.02 4.01 -12.81
C GLN A 242 19.41 3.92 -11.33
N ASP A 243 18.97 4.88 -10.53
CA ASP A 243 19.16 4.85 -9.09
C ASP A 243 18.47 3.64 -8.48
N LEU A 244 17.23 3.36 -8.89
CA LEU A 244 16.48 2.20 -8.44
C LEU A 244 17.19 0.90 -8.84
N ALA A 245 17.64 0.78 -10.08
CA ALA A 245 18.37 -0.40 -10.57
C ALA A 245 19.67 -0.68 -9.78
N ARG A 246 20.35 0.38 -9.31
CA ARG A 246 21.59 0.27 -8.53
C ARG A 246 21.36 0.05 -7.03
N GLY A 247 20.28 0.63 -6.48
CA GLY A 247 20.06 0.70 -5.04
C GLY A 247 19.00 -0.27 -4.51
N ALA A 248 18.18 -0.88 -5.36
CA ALA A 248 17.17 -1.83 -4.94
C ALA A 248 17.81 -3.12 -4.38
N ARG A 249 17.42 -3.51 -3.18
CA ARG A 249 17.79 -4.78 -2.57
C ARG A 249 16.58 -5.71 -2.61
N ILE A 250 16.50 -6.48 -3.69
CA ILE A 250 15.41 -7.41 -3.97
C ILE A 250 15.97 -8.83 -3.99
N ILE A 251 15.42 -9.69 -3.12
CA ILE A 251 15.73 -11.12 -3.07
C ILE A 251 14.56 -11.88 -3.68
N ARG A 252 14.87 -12.80 -4.57
CA ARG A 252 13.90 -13.70 -5.21
C ARG A 252 14.33 -15.14 -4.91
N PRO A 253 13.58 -15.88 -4.05
CA PRO A 253 13.89 -17.27 -3.75
C PRO A 253 13.64 -18.22 -4.93
#